data_8a49f023131bcf662aae0958c4a77bb9
#
_entry.id   8a49f023131bcf662aae0958c4a77bb9
#
_cell.length_a   1.000
_cell.length_b   1.000
_cell.length_c   1.000
_cell.angle_alpha   90.00
_cell.angle_beta   90.00
_cell.angle_gamma   90.00
#
_symmetry.space_group_name_H-M   'P 1'
#
loop_
_entity.id
_entity.type
_entity.pdbx_description
1 polymer ?
#
loop_
_entity_poly.entity_id
_entity_poly.type
_entity_poly.pdbx_seq_one_letter_code
_entity_poly.pdbx_strand_id
1 'polypeptide(L)'
;LYKDLLGKCEELQDIQKVITSTRKEHDALTSPWIKGVNIVPTVTSADWVSRMSECGKTYWDAVDTFLNVYQDKVIDAQLQLGPLFDATEYVSTEDMRKKFHFSAQLMPLGTAADWRQDVPDAAAREREVELEKFYRDRWNASMKNMWQRVHLAVSNMADRLDYVDTGETETYYTKPTKANPYGVE
;
A
#
# COMPACT_ATOMS: atom_id res chain seq x y z
N LEU A 1 20.66 -4.50 24.10
CA LEU A 1 21.64 -4.67 23.01
C LEU A 1 20.88 -5.09 21.77
N TYR A 2 20.96 -4.32 20.68
CA TYR A 2 20.34 -4.69 19.40
C TYR A 2 21.41 -5.41 18.56
N LYS A 3 21.09 -6.62 18.09
CA LYS A 3 21.94 -7.43 17.22
C LYS A 3 21.36 -7.36 15.79
N ASP A 4 22.12 -6.80 14.86
CA ASP A 4 21.76 -6.81 13.46
C ASP A 4 22.28 -8.09 12.81
N LEU A 5 21.36 -8.96 12.38
CA LEU A 5 21.71 -10.30 11.89
C LEU A 5 22.28 -10.30 10.47
N LEU A 6 21.91 -9.35 9.63
CA LEU A 6 22.31 -9.30 8.22
C LEU A 6 23.08 -8.03 7.84
N GLY A 7 23.27 -7.11 8.82
CA GLY A 7 23.90 -5.85 8.57
C GLY A 7 23.16 -5.00 7.51
N LYS A 8 23.90 -4.17 6.79
CA LYS A 8 23.33 -3.39 5.68
C LYS A 8 23.09 -4.30 4.48
N CYS A 9 21.86 -4.76 4.32
CA CYS A 9 21.42 -5.56 3.18
C CYS A 9 20.57 -4.68 2.25
N GLU A 10 21.15 -4.28 1.11
CA GLU A 10 20.47 -3.41 0.13
C GLU A 10 19.29 -4.13 -0.51
N GLU A 11 19.43 -5.42 -0.78
CA GLU A 11 18.42 -6.26 -1.39
C GLU A 11 17.16 -6.36 -0.49
N LEU A 12 17.34 -6.41 0.83
CA LEU A 12 16.24 -6.38 1.78
C LEU A 12 15.55 -4.99 1.82
N GLN A 13 16.34 -3.92 1.68
CA GLN A 13 15.78 -2.57 1.56
C GLN A 13 14.99 -2.40 0.26
N ASP A 14 15.41 -3.03 -0.83
CA ASP A 14 14.69 -2.99 -2.10
C ASP A 14 13.34 -3.69 -2.01
N ILE A 15 13.25 -4.83 -1.30
CA ILE A 15 11.95 -5.44 -0.98
C ILE A 15 11.06 -4.45 -0.22
N GLN A 16 11.59 -3.72 0.76
CA GLN A 16 10.81 -2.72 1.51
C GLN A 16 10.35 -1.56 0.64
N LYS A 17 11.17 -1.11 -0.31
CA LYS A 17 10.78 -0.09 -1.29
C LYS A 17 9.63 -0.59 -2.18
N VAL A 18 9.72 -1.83 -2.66
CA VAL A 18 8.65 -2.47 -3.46
C VAL A 18 7.36 -2.56 -2.64
N ILE A 19 7.42 -3.00 -1.38
CA ILE A 19 6.24 -3.04 -0.50
C ILE A 19 5.63 -1.65 -0.34
N THR A 20 6.45 -0.63 -0.14
CA THR A 20 5.98 0.75 0.04
C THR A 20 5.34 1.29 -1.23
N SER A 21 5.93 1.02 -2.40
CA SER A 21 5.36 1.38 -3.70
C SER A 21 4.04 0.66 -3.95
N THR A 22 3.99 -0.65 -3.70
CA THR A 22 2.77 -1.45 -3.85
C THR A 22 1.62 -0.92 -2.99
N ARG A 23 1.89 -0.52 -1.75
CA ARG A 23 0.87 0.09 -0.88
C ARG A 23 0.36 1.42 -1.45
N LYS A 24 1.23 2.25 -1.98
CA LYS A 24 0.83 3.51 -2.64
C LYS A 24 -0.05 3.26 -3.86
N GLU A 25 0.30 2.30 -4.70
CA GLU A 25 -0.51 1.91 -5.86
C GLU A 25 -1.88 1.37 -5.43
N HIS A 26 -1.91 0.50 -4.41
CA HIS A 26 -3.15 0.00 -3.84
C HIS A 26 -4.02 1.13 -3.31
N ASP A 27 -3.46 2.03 -2.49
CA ASP A 27 -4.20 3.14 -1.88
C ASP A 27 -4.69 4.16 -2.91
N ALA A 28 -3.97 4.30 -4.04
CA ALA A 28 -4.40 5.18 -5.13
C ALA A 28 -5.67 4.69 -5.83
N LEU A 29 -5.84 3.37 -5.95
CA LEU A 29 -6.96 2.73 -6.66
C LEU A 29 -8.10 2.29 -5.74
N THR A 30 -7.97 2.46 -4.43
CA THR A 30 -8.92 1.98 -3.44
C THR A 30 -9.35 3.06 -2.46
N SER A 31 -10.42 2.80 -1.72
CA SER A 31 -10.84 3.63 -0.60
C SER A 31 -11.06 2.78 0.65
N PRO A 32 -10.76 3.29 1.85
CA PRO A 32 -10.98 2.56 3.08
C PRO A 32 -12.48 2.19 3.26
N TRP A 33 -12.72 0.92 3.62
CA TRP A 33 -14.06 0.41 3.88
C TRP A 33 -14.25 0.05 5.36
N ILE A 34 -13.52 -0.94 5.82
CA ILE A 34 -13.41 -1.31 7.23
C ILE A 34 -11.92 -1.54 7.55
N LYS A 35 -11.58 -1.67 8.83
CA LYS A 35 -10.19 -1.89 9.22
C LYS A 35 -9.59 -3.09 8.49
N GLY A 36 -8.56 -2.83 7.69
CA GLY A 36 -7.83 -3.85 6.93
C GLY A 36 -8.50 -4.29 5.61
N VAL A 37 -9.62 -3.66 5.23
CA VAL A 37 -10.32 -3.93 3.96
C VAL A 37 -10.59 -2.62 3.25
N ASN A 38 -10.25 -2.56 1.97
CA ASN A 38 -10.54 -1.42 1.11
C ASN A 38 -11.59 -1.80 0.06
N ILE A 39 -12.34 -0.82 -0.41
CA ILE A 39 -13.26 -0.98 -1.53
C ILE A 39 -12.59 -0.51 -2.82
N VAL A 40 -12.81 -1.28 -3.89
CA VAL A 40 -12.38 -0.94 -5.24
C VAL A 40 -13.61 -0.59 -6.06
N PRO A 41 -13.67 0.60 -6.69
CA PRO A 41 -14.75 0.92 -7.62
C PRO A 41 -14.78 -0.08 -8.79
N THR A 42 -15.97 -0.48 -9.21
CA THR A 42 -16.14 -1.47 -10.30
C THR A 42 -15.45 -1.02 -11.59
N VAL A 43 -15.47 0.28 -11.87
CA VAL A 43 -14.85 0.85 -13.10
C VAL A 43 -13.33 0.73 -13.11
N THR A 44 -12.67 0.65 -11.94
CA THR A 44 -11.21 0.54 -11.80
C THR A 44 -10.76 -0.86 -11.35
N SER A 45 -11.69 -1.80 -11.21
CA SER A 45 -11.39 -3.13 -10.69
C SER A 45 -10.40 -3.91 -11.57
N ALA A 46 -10.55 -3.82 -12.89
CA ALA A 46 -9.64 -4.45 -13.85
C ALA A 46 -8.21 -3.85 -13.77
N ASP A 47 -8.11 -2.53 -13.65
CA ASP A 47 -6.84 -1.84 -13.50
C ASP A 47 -6.17 -2.22 -12.18
N TRP A 48 -6.95 -2.31 -11.09
CA TRP A 48 -6.45 -2.75 -9.80
C TRP A 48 -5.88 -4.17 -9.88
N VAL A 49 -6.60 -5.11 -10.49
CA VAL A 49 -6.14 -6.51 -10.65
C VAL A 49 -4.83 -6.55 -11.45
N SER A 50 -4.77 -5.81 -12.57
CA SER A 50 -3.56 -5.74 -13.39
C SER A 50 -2.36 -5.18 -12.62
N ARG A 51 -2.57 -4.07 -11.90
CA ARG A 51 -1.53 -3.43 -11.08
C ARG A 51 -1.05 -4.32 -9.94
N MET A 52 -1.95 -4.95 -9.22
CA MET A 52 -1.56 -5.85 -8.12
C MET A 52 -0.83 -7.09 -8.63
N SER A 53 -1.19 -7.60 -9.81
CA SER A 53 -0.45 -8.69 -10.47
C SER A 53 0.98 -8.28 -10.83
N GLU A 54 1.16 -7.07 -11.38
CA GLU A 54 2.48 -6.51 -11.72
C GLU A 54 3.33 -6.26 -10.46
N CYS A 55 2.73 -5.66 -9.43
CA CYS A 55 3.37 -5.47 -8.13
C CYS A 55 3.82 -6.80 -7.51
N GLY A 56 2.98 -7.84 -7.63
CA GLY A 56 3.31 -9.19 -7.17
C GLY A 56 4.53 -9.78 -7.87
N LYS A 57 4.64 -9.61 -9.18
CA LYS A 57 5.85 -10.04 -9.93
C LYS A 57 7.09 -9.29 -9.44
N THR A 58 7.03 -7.96 -9.40
CA THR A 58 8.15 -7.13 -8.92
C THR A 58 8.56 -7.49 -7.49
N TYR A 59 7.58 -7.81 -6.63
CA TYR A 59 7.87 -8.24 -5.27
C TYR A 59 8.64 -9.57 -5.24
N TRP A 60 8.19 -10.57 -6.00
CA TRP A 60 8.86 -11.87 -6.03
C TRP A 60 10.23 -11.80 -6.71
N ASP A 61 10.42 -10.97 -7.73
CA ASP A 61 11.73 -10.72 -8.35
C ASP A 61 12.71 -10.13 -7.33
N ALA A 62 12.26 -9.18 -6.51
CA ALA A 62 13.08 -8.61 -5.44
C ALA A 62 13.39 -9.64 -4.34
N VAL A 63 12.43 -10.49 -3.98
CA VAL A 63 12.63 -11.59 -3.01
C VAL A 63 13.64 -12.60 -3.56
N ASP A 64 13.52 -13.00 -4.82
CA ASP A 64 14.45 -13.94 -5.44
C ASP A 64 15.87 -13.36 -5.53
N THR A 65 16.00 -12.06 -5.82
CA THR A 65 17.28 -11.35 -5.77
C THR A 65 17.92 -11.41 -4.37
N PHE A 66 17.11 -11.13 -3.33
CA PHE A 66 17.59 -11.25 -1.95
C PHE A 66 18.00 -12.68 -1.59
N LEU A 67 17.21 -13.68 -1.96
CA LEU A 67 17.48 -15.08 -1.64
C LEU A 67 18.76 -15.60 -2.32
N ASN A 68 19.09 -15.08 -3.50
CA ASN A 68 20.32 -15.43 -4.21
C ASN A 68 21.59 -14.99 -3.46
N VAL A 69 21.53 -13.86 -2.74
CA VAL A 69 22.66 -13.33 -1.98
C VAL A 69 22.59 -13.67 -0.48
N TYR A 70 21.51 -14.29 -0.02
CA TYR A 70 21.27 -14.53 1.41
C TYR A 70 22.38 -15.32 2.08
N GLN A 71 22.90 -16.38 1.44
CA GLN A 71 23.96 -17.21 2.00
C GLN A 71 25.27 -16.42 2.14
N ASP A 72 25.61 -15.59 1.17
CA ASP A 72 26.79 -14.73 1.23
C ASP A 72 26.67 -13.71 2.37
N LYS A 73 25.46 -13.14 2.57
CA LYS A 73 25.18 -12.25 3.72
C LYS A 73 25.31 -12.95 5.07
N VAL A 74 24.95 -14.23 5.16
CA VAL A 74 25.17 -15.03 6.39
C VAL A 74 26.66 -15.24 6.66
N ILE A 75 27.45 -15.50 5.63
CA ILE A 75 28.93 -15.63 5.75
C ILE A 75 29.52 -14.30 6.19
N ASP A 76 29.11 -13.19 5.58
CA ASP A 76 29.56 -11.85 5.98
C ASP A 76 29.16 -11.53 7.43
N ALA A 77 27.96 -11.91 7.84
CA ALA A 77 27.48 -11.75 9.22
C ALA A 77 28.35 -12.55 10.21
N GLN A 78 28.78 -13.76 9.86
CA GLN A 78 29.68 -14.57 10.67
C GLN A 78 31.03 -13.85 10.89
N LEU A 79 31.57 -13.23 9.86
CA LEU A 79 32.80 -12.46 9.94
C LEU A 79 32.64 -11.18 10.78
N GLN A 80 31.51 -10.47 10.63
CA GLN A 80 31.27 -9.21 11.32
C GLN A 80 30.92 -9.40 12.81
N LEU A 81 30.10 -10.40 13.13
CA LEU A 81 29.64 -10.66 14.50
C LEU A 81 30.67 -11.42 15.33
N GLY A 82 31.60 -12.17 14.71
CA GLY A 82 32.62 -12.93 15.41
C GLY A 82 32.03 -13.81 16.53
N PRO A 83 32.40 -13.60 17.80
CA PRO A 83 31.92 -14.41 18.92
C PRO A 83 30.39 -14.26 19.21
N LEU A 84 29.75 -13.24 18.65
CA LEU A 84 28.31 -13.01 18.79
C LEU A 84 27.49 -13.73 17.71
N PHE A 85 28.13 -14.37 16.74
CA PHE A 85 27.45 -15.13 15.71
C PHE A 85 26.86 -16.42 16.30
N ASP A 86 25.59 -16.65 16.02
CA ASP A 86 24.91 -17.90 16.35
C ASP A 86 24.21 -18.44 15.09
N ALA A 87 24.70 -19.56 14.59
CA ALA A 87 24.19 -20.18 13.38
C ALA A 87 22.70 -20.59 13.49
N THR A 88 22.18 -20.79 14.71
CA THR A 88 20.79 -21.18 14.93
C THR A 88 19.79 -20.05 14.66
N GLU A 89 20.26 -18.80 14.62
CA GLU A 89 19.43 -17.62 14.28
C GLU A 89 19.20 -17.49 12.77
N TYR A 90 19.96 -18.21 11.95
CA TYR A 90 19.87 -18.18 10.49
C TYR A 90 19.17 -19.43 9.97
N VAL A 91 18.10 -19.22 9.24
CA VAL A 91 17.33 -20.32 8.63
C VAL A 91 17.86 -20.65 7.25
N SER A 92 17.49 -21.83 6.71
CA SER A 92 17.82 -22.18 5.33
C SER A 92 17.21 -21.18 4.33
N THR A 93 17.78 -21.07 3.13
CA THR A 93 17.21 -20.24 2.05
C THR A 93 15.77 -20.63 1.72
N GLU A 94 15.45 -21.93 1.76
CA GLU A 94 14.08 -22.43 1.54
C GLU A 94 13.12 -21.98 2.62
N ASP A 95 13.53 -22.03 3.90
CA ASP A 95 12.71 -21.58 5.01
C ASP A 95 12.62 -20.05 5.06
N MET A 96 13.68 -19.35 4.63
CA MET A 96 13.63 -17.91 4.45
C MET A 96 12.60 -17.53 3.39
N ARG A 97 12.54 -18.23 2.24
CA ARG A 97 11.52 -18.00 1.21
C ARG A 97 10.09 -18.09 1.74
N LYS A 98 9.81 -19.06 2.62
CA LYS A 98 8.48 -19.25 3.24
C LYS A 98 8.04 -18.09 4.14
N LYS A 99 8.97 -17.25 4.58
CA LYS A 99 8.66 -16.05 5.38
C LYS A 99 8.14 -14.89 4.55
N PHE A 100 8.34 -14.92 3.24
CA PHE A 100 7.81 -13.92 2.32
C PHE A 100 6.44 -14.34 1.82
N HIS A 101 5.53 -13.38 1.77
CA HIS A 101 4.17 -13.61 1.29
C HIS A 101 3.64 -12.38 0.57
N PHE A 102 3.00 -12.61 -0.55
CA PHE A 102 2.25 -11.59 -1.27
C PHE A 102 0.88 -12.18 -1.65
N SER A 103 -0.17 -11.46 -1.28
CA SER A 103 -1.54 -11.83 -1.65
C SER A 103 -2.36 -10.56 -1.88
N ALA A 104 -3.05 -10.52 -2.99
CA ALA A 104 -4.02 -9.49 -3.32
C ALA A 104 -5.27 -10.17 -3.88
N GLN A 105 -6.40 -10.04 -3.17
CA GLN A 105 -7.64 -10.72 -3.53
C GLN A 105 -8.76 -9.70 -3.66
N LEU A 106 -9.50 -9.79 -4.75
CA LEU A 106 -10.72 -9.04 -4.96
C LEU A 106 -11.91 -9.96 -4.65
N MET A 107 -12.74 -9.53 -3.72
CA MET A 107 -13.96 -10.26 -3.34
C MET A 107 -15.18 -9.40 -3.61
N PRO A 108 -16.30 -9.99 -4.06
CA PRO A 108 -17.54 -9.25 -4.20
C PRO A 108 -18.01 -8.77 -2.82
N LEU A 109 -18.61 -7.58 -2.79
CA LEU A 109 -19.30 -7.11 -1.60
C LEU A 109 -20.58 -7.93 -1.44
N GLY A 110 -20.71 -8.63 -0.29
CA GLY A 110 -21.92 -9.40 0.02
C GLY A 110 -23.16 -8.50 0.10
N THR A 111 -24.27 -8.99 -0.39
CA THR A 111 -25.56 -8.32 -0.24
C THR A 111 -26.30 -8.87 0.97
N ALA A 112 -27.29 -8.12 1.50
CA ALA A 112 -28.14 -8.58 2.60
C ALA A 112 -28.88 -9.89 2.27
N ALA A 113 -29.17 -10.12 0.96
CA ALA A 113 -29.82 -11.33 0.46
C ALA A 113 -28.91 -12.58 0.44
N ASP A 114 -27.60 -12.43 0.67
CA ASP A 114 -26.62 -13.53 0.62
C ASP A 114 -26.55 -14.34 1.94
N TRP A 115 -27.41 -14.02 2.90
CA TRP A 115 -27.52 -14.76 4.15
C TRP A 115 -28.21 -16.11 3.91
N ARG A 116 -27.41 -17.13 3.67
CA ARG A 116 -27.85 -18.53 3.48
C ARG A 116 -28.06 -19.28 4.81
N GLN A 117 -28.57 -18.61 5.85
CA GLN A 117 -28.84 -19.25 7.13
C GLN A 117 -30.35 -19.33 7.34
N ASP A 118 -30.82 -20.48 7.85
CA ASP A 118 -32.19 -20.68 8.37
C ASP A 118 -32.42 -19.78 9.60
N VAL A 119 -32.62 -18.49 9.38
CA VAL A 119 -32.92 -17.51 10.41
C VAL A 119 -34.42 -17.19 10.33
N PRO A 120 -35.14 -17.13 11.45
CA PRO A 120 -36.54 -16.73 11.45
C PRO A 120 -36.74 -15.37 10.76
N ASP A 121 -37.79 -15.23 9.94
CA ASP A 121 -38.06 -14.06 9.10
C ASP A 121 -37.99 -12.71 9.84
N ALA A 122 -38.40 -12.65 11.10
CA ALA A 122 -38.35 -11.43 11.89
C ALA A 122 -36.92 -11.00 12.22
N ALA A 123 -36.07 -11.93 12.63
CA ALA A 123 -34.67 -11.66 12.94
C ALA A 123 -33.82 -11.42 11.66
N ALA A 124 -34.24 -12.03 10.53
CA ALA A 124 -33.62 -11.78 9.24
C ALA A 124 -33.84 -10.33 8.77
N ARG A 125 -35.09 -9.82 8.90
CA ARG A 125 -35.45 -8.44 8.54
C ARG A 125 -34.73 -7.39 9.40
N GLU A 126 -34.61 -7.62 10.70
CA GLU A 126 -33.89 -6.72 11.60
C GLU A 126 -32.42 -6.61 11.21
N ARG A 127 -31.77 -7.74 10.93
CA ARG A 127 -30.37 -7.78 10.47
C ARG A 127 -30.17 -7.17 9.08
N GLU A 128 -31.14 -7.33 8.19
CA GLU A 128 -31.13 -6.70 6.87
C GLU A 128 -31.10 -5.17 7.00
N VAL A 129 -31.92 -4.60 7.85
CA VAL A 129 -31.94 -3.16 8.13
C VAL A 129 -30.63 -2.68 8.76
N GLU A 130 -30.08 -3.44 9.72
CA GLU A 130 -28.79 -3.13 10.33
C GLU A 130 -27.65 -3.17 9.29
N LEU A 131 -27.65 -4.18 8.42
CA LEU A 131 -26.64 -4.36 7.39
C LEU A 131 -26.72 -3.27 6.32
N GLU A 132 -27.94 -2.90 5.90
CA GLU A 132 -28.14 -1.77 4.98
C GLU A 132 -27.66 -0.45 5.57
N LYS A 133 -27.96 -0.20 6.85
CA LYS A 133 -27.43 0.97 7.56
C LYS A 133 -25.91 0.95 7.62
N PHE A 134 -25.32 -0.18 7.99
CA PHE A 134 -23.88 -0.36 8.03
C PHE A 134 -23.24 -0.06 6.66
N TYR A 135 -23.76 -0.61 5.57
CA TYR A 135 -23.24 -0.36 4.22
C TYR A 135 -23.40 1.10 3.81
N ARG A 136 -24.53 1.71 4.12
CA ARG A 136 -24.79 3.14 3.83
C ARG A 136 -23.79 4.04 4.55
N ASP A 137 -23.55 3.80 5.84
CA ASP A 137 -22.62 4.58 6.64
C ASP A 137 -21.17 4.41 6.12
N ARG A 138 -20.78 3.18 5.76
CA ARG A 138 -19.46 2.90 5.17
C ARG A 138 -19.31 3.50 3.79
N TRP A 139 -20.33 3.41 2.96
CA TRP A 139 -20.34 4.05 1.65
C TRP A 139 -20.16 5.57 1.76
N ASN A 140 -20.90 6.21 2.64
CA ASN A 140 -20.79 7.64 2.88
C ASN A 140 -19.39 8.02 3.38
N ALA A 141 -18.80 7.23 4.28
CA ALA A 141 -17.44 7.44 4.75
C ALA A 141 -16.40 7.29 3.64
N SER A 142 -16.56 6.28 2.78
CA SER A 142 -15.69 6.05 1.63
C SER A 142 -15.80 7.17 0.60
N MET A 143 -17.02 7.61 0.29
CA MET A 143 -17.27 8.76 -0.60
C MET A 143 -16.66 10.04 -0.04
N LYS A 144 -16.81 10.29 1.26
CA LYS A 144 -16.19 11.45 1.92
C LYS A 144 -14.67 11.40 1.80
N ASN A 145 -14.05 10.24 1.98
CA ASN A 145 -12.61 10.06 1.81
C ASN A 145 -12.17 10.38 0.38
N MET A 146 -12.90 9.86 -0.62
CA MET A 146 -12.60 10.16 -2.03
C MET A 146 -12.70 11.67 -2.33
N TRP A 147 -13.76 12.34 -1.85
CA TRP A 147 -13.91 13.78 -2.00
C TRP A 147 -12.82 14.57 -1.31
N GLN A 148 -12.38 14.15 -0.11
CA GLN A 148 -11.25 14.77 0.57
C GLN A 148 -9.96 14.66 -0.23
N ARG A 149 -9.72 13.51 -0.88
CA ARG A 149 -8.54 13.32 -1.74
C ARG A 149 -8.58 14.20 -2.97
N VAL A 150 -9.74 14.32 -3.61
CA VAL A 150 -9.94 15.23 -4.75
C VAL A 150 -9.74 16.69 -4.31
N HIS A 151 -10.34 17.08 -3.18
CA HIS A 151 -10.19 18.43 -2.65
C HIS A 151 -8.72 18.75 -2.35
N LEU A 152 -7.99 17.82 -1.69
CA LEU A 152 -6.57 18.01 -1.40
C LEU A 152 -5.74 18.13 -2.68
N ALA A 153 -6.02 17.32 -3.70
CA ALA A 153 -5.33 17.40 -4.98
C ALA A 153 -5.57 18.74 -5.66
N VAL A 154 -6.84 19.21 -5.69
CA VAL A 154 -7.20 20.50 -6.29
C VAL A 154 -6.59 21.67 -5.49
N SER A 155 -6.64 21.62 -4.16
CA SER A 155 -6.01 22.65 -3.31
C SER A 155 -4.51 22.73 -3.55
N ASN A 156 -3.83 21.58 -3.57
CA ASN A 156 -2.40 21.53 -3.89
C ASN A 156 -2.09 22.06 -5.30
N MET A 157 -2.97 21.85 -6.27
CA MET A 157 -2.83 22.43 -7.61
C MET A 157 -3.04 23.94 -7.57
N ALA A 158 -4.06 24.41 -6.86
CA ALA A 158 -4.33 25.85 -6.69
C ALA A 158 -3.14 26.56 -6.03
N ASP A 159 -2.62 26.00 -4.92
CA ASP A 159 -1.45 26.54 -4.22
C ASP A 159 -0.19 26.63 -5.10
N ARG A 160 -0.07 25.71 -6.09
CA ARG A 160 1.03 25.70 -7.04
C ARG A 160 0.85 26.66 -8.21
N LEU A 161 -0.40 26.99 -8.51
CA LEU A 161 -0.80 27.91 -9.55
C LEU A 161 -1.09 29.30 -8.97
N ASP A 162 -0.80 29.51 -7.69
CA ASP A 162 -0.99 30.78 -7.03
C ASP A 162 -0.11 31.84 -7.72
N TYR A 163 -0.80 32.64 -8.47
CA TYR A 163 -0.30 33.62 -9.39
C TYR A 163 -0.07 34.91 -8.58
N VAL A 164 1.18 35.23 -8.40
CA VAL A 164 1.54 36.56 -7.90
C VAL A 164 1.42 37.51 -9.08
N ASP A 165 0.31 38.26 -9.13
CA ASP A 165 0.19 39.39 -10.06
C ASP A 165 1.18 40.51 -9.65
N THR A 166 2.36 40.45 -10.28
CA THR A 166 3.38 41.50 -10.08
C THR A 166 3.08 42.76 -10.89
N GLY A 167 1.91 42.84 -11.57
CA GLY A 167 1.55 43.97 -12.40
C GLY A 167 2.38 44.12 -13.70
N GLU A 168 3.28 43.20 -13.94
CA GLU A 168 4.03 43.06 -15.19
C GLU A 168 3.54 41.83 -15.96
N THR A 169 3.38 41.97 -17.27
CA THR A 169 2.71 40.99 -18.15
C THR A 169 3.51 39.70 -18.41
N GLU A 170 4.51 39.37 -17.60
CA GLU A 170 5.33 38.17 -17.75
C GLU A 170 5.20 37.25 -16.56
N THR A 171 4.64 36.06 -16.81
CA THR A 171 4.61 34.95 -15.85
C THR A 171 5.96 34.23 -15.85
N TYR A 172 6.74 34.39 -14.78
CA TYR A 172 7.99 33.68 -14.61
C TYR A 172 7.77 32.37 -13.85
N TYR A 173 8.12 31.26 -14.49
CA TYR A 173 8.25 29.99 -13.81
C TYR A 173 9.65 29.88 -13.20
N THR A 174 9.77 29.82 -11.91
CA THR A 174 11.04 29.52 -11.26
C THR A 174 11.32 28.03 -11.26
N LYS A 175 12.60 27.65 -11.32
CA LYS A 175 13.00 26.24 -11.20
C LYS A 175 12.60 25.70 -9.82
N PRO A 176 12.06 24.46 -9.76
CA PRO A 176 11.75 23.81 -8.49
C PRO A 176 12.96 23.79 -7.55
N THR A 177 12.77 24.20 -6.32
CA THR A 177 13.76 24.12 -5.25
C THR A 177 13.22 23.28 -4.09
N LYS A 178 14.06 22.94 -3.08
CA LYS A 178 13.58 22.24 -1.88
C LYS A 178 12.51 23.02 -1.09
N ALA A 179 12.54 24.35 -1.15
CA ALA A 179 11.55 25.24 -0.50
C ALA A 179 10.35 25.50 -1.42
N ASN A 180 10.58 25.50 -2.74
CA ASN A 180 9.56 25.64 -3.77
C ASN A 180 9.76 24.57 -4.84
N PRO A 181 9.31 23.31 -4.57
CA PRO A 181 9.57 22.17 -5.45
C PRO A 181 8.85 22.23 -6.80
N TYR A 182 8.04 23.26 -7.06
CA TYR A 182 7.22 23.40 -8.25
C TYR A 182 7.52 24.65 -9.09
N GLY A 183 8.45 25.48 -8.65
CA GLY A 183 9.08 26.50 -9.49
C GLY A 183 8.19 27.62 -10.03
N VAL A 184 7.15 28.02 -9.27
CA VAL A 184 6.34 29.20 -9.60
C VAL A 184 6.68 30.28 -8.57
N GLU A 185 7.19 31.43 -9.03
CA GLU A 185 7.27 32.67 -8.25
C GLU A 185 6.05 33.54 -8.49
#